data_34ff3320fa58e6cca7ce4b22c23d0ccf
#
_entry.id   34ff3320fa58e6cca7ce4b22c23d0ccf
#
_cell.length_a   1.000
_cell.length_b   1.000
_cell.length_c   1.000
_cell.angle_alpha   90.00
_cell.angle_beta   90.00
_cell.angle_gamma   90.00
#
_symmetry.space_group_name_H-M   'P 1'
#
loop_
_entity.id
_entity.type
_entity.pdbx_description
1 polymer ?
#
loop_
_entity_poly.entity_id
_entity_poly.type
_entity_poly.pdbx_seq_one_letter_code
_entity_poly.pdbx_strand_id
1 'polypeptide(L)'
;MQAGSIGTTRKTSGANASSAPKGLAHVLAGWRIKRGDVEFKFFFGPEFQKHHLQPDDPSNRLRGASFGLRLAFDLWYEPSPYSMVAADAALSSIATTNSARIAGWRVFEEMLGGIYVGPVIEYFGSDGYRHLRLGAYITSMRTEDTEWSAAAGWAQDSQGRASPYLRLNMLKRL
;
A
#
# COMPACT_ATOMS: atom_id res chain seq x y z
N MET A 1 10.83 6.94 -19.62
CA MET A 1 10.87 7.66 -18.34
C MET A 1 9.43 8.04 -18.03
N GLN A 2 8.78 7.38 -17.10
CA GLN A 2 7.41 7.74 -16.72
C GLN A 2 7.46 8.29 -15.29
N ALA A 3 7.08 9.55 -15.13
CA ALA A 3 6.87 10.17 -13.83
C ALA A 3 5.42 9.91 -13.41
N GLY A 4 5.22 9.10 -12.39
CA GLY A 4 3.91 8.86 -11.80
C GLY A 4 3.79 9.60 -10.47
N SER A 5 2.88 10.58 -10.39
CA SER A 5 2.49 11.21 -9.13
C SER A 5 1.29 10.46 -8.57
N ILE A 6 1.43 9.83 -7.41
CA ILE A 6 0.30 9.21 -6.71
C ILE A 6 0.11 9.97 -5.40
N GLY A 7 -0.89 10.84 -5.38
CA GLY A 7 -1.39 11.45 -4.15
C GLY A 7 -2.46 10.55 -3.54
N THR A 8 -2.20 9.98 -2.37
CA THR A 8 -3.20 9.18 -1.65
C THR A 8 -3.65 9.95 -0.42
N THR A 9 -4.88 10.45 -0.44
CA THR A 9 -5.54 10.99 0.75
C THR A 9 -6.33 9.88 1.42
N ARG A 10 -5.91 9.43 2.58
CA ARG A 10 -6.59 8.38 3.35
C ARG A 10 -7.45 9.03 4.44
N LYS A 11 -8.78 8.97 4.29
CA LYS A 11 -9.73 9.18 5.39
C LYS A 11 -10.05 7.83 6.03
N THR A 12 -9.62 7.63 7.25
CA THR A 12 -10.07 6.50 8.08
C THR A 12 -11.10 7.01 9.06
N SER A 13 -12.34 6.53 8.94
CA SER A 13 -13.40 6.76 9.91
C SER A 13 -13.51 5.50 10.78
N GLY A 14 -13.18 5.62 12.05
CA GLY A 14 -13.32 4.58 13.05
C GLY A 14 -13.27 5.20 14.44
N ALA A 15 -14.23 4.87 15.27
CA ALA A 15 -14.50 5.48 16.56
C ALA A 15 -13.29 5.41 17.53
N ASN A 16 -13.04 6.57 18.20
CA ASN A 16 -12.22 6.72 19.41
C ASN A 16 -10.72 6.40 19.38
N ALA A 17 -10.05 6.61 18.26
CA ALA A 17 -8.61 6.91 18.27
C ALA A 17 -8.46 8.34 17.78
N SER A 18 -7.65 9.16 18.45
CA SER A 18 -7.31 10.51 18.01
C SER A 18 -6.69 10.43 16.60
N SER A 19 -7.52 10.52 15.58
CA SER A 19 -7.08 10.46 14.19
C SER A 19 -6.51 11.83 13.81
N ALA A 20 -5.23 12.01 14.05
CA ALA A 20 -4.52 13.16 13.56
C ALA A 20 -4.52 13.13 12.01
N PRO A 21 -4.93 14.19 11.32
CA PRO A 21 -4.82 14.25 9.89
C PRO A 21 -3.34 14.17 9.49
N LYS A 22 -2.99 13.14 8.71
CA LYS A 22 -1.65 12.92 8.19
C LYS A 22 -1.61 13.36 6.74
N GLY A 23 -0.84 14.39 6.43
CA GLY A 23 -0.48 14.75 5.06
C GLY A 23 0.78 13.98 4.64
N LEU A 24 0.72 13.29 3.50
CA LEU A 24 1.84 12.57 2.90
C LEU A 24 1.96 12.98 1.44
N ALA A 25 3.15 13.40 1.03
CA ALA A 25 3.48 13.65 -0.36
C ALA A 25 4.85 13.05 -0.68
N HIS A 26 4.98 12.43 -1.86
CA HIS A 26 6.27 11.93 -2.33
C HIS A 26 6.34 12.05 -3.86
N VAL A 27 7.56 12.21 -4.36
CA VAL A 27 7.87 12.16 -5.79
C VAL A 27 8.94 11.09 -5.96
N LEU A 28 8.63 10.05 -6.73
CA LEU A 28 9.50 8.91 -6.92
C LEU A 28 9.87 8.78 -8.40
N ALA A 29 11.15 8.63 -8.68
CA ALA A 29 11.67 8.19 -9.96
C ALA A 29 11.99 6.69 -9.88
N GLY A 30 11.82 5.96 -10.98
CA GLY A 30 12.01 4.51 -10.91
C GLY A 30 12.37 3.89 -12.25
N TRP A 31 12.78 2.64 -12.14
CA TRP A 31 13.09 1.76 -13.27
C TRP A 31 12.15 0.57 -13.26
N ARG A 32 11.76 0.17 -14.45
CA ARG A 32 10.97 -1.03 -14.70
C ARG A 32 11.82 -1.99 -15.53
N ILE A 33 11.93 -3.20 -15.04
CA ILE A 33 12.58 -4.32 -15.73
C ILE A 33 11.52 -5.38 -15.93
N LYS A 34 11.24 -5.73 -17.19
CA LYS A 34 10.36 -6.85 -17.53
C LYS A 34 11.15 -7.89 -18.29
N ARG A 35 11.13 -9.13 -17.80
CA ARG A 35 11.81 -10.26 -18.43
C ARG A 35 10.90 -11.49 -18.35
N GLY A 36 10.33 -11.87 -19.51
CA GLY A 36 9.33 -12.94 -19.58
C GLY A 36 8.13 -12.62 -18.69
N ASP A 37 7.83 -13.56 -17.81
CA ASP A 37 6.67 -13.50 -16.90
C ASP A 37 6.93 -12.73 -15.61
N VAL A 38 8.13 -12.15 -15.47
CA VAL A 38 8.52 -11.36 -14.29
C VAL A 38 8.62 -9.89 -14.66
N GLU A 39 7.97 -9.05 -13.87
CA GLU A 39 8.12 -7.59 -13.91
C GLU A 39 8.57 -7.10 -12.55
N PHE A 40 9.67 -6.37 -12.54
CA PHE A 40 10.23 -5.75 -11.36
C PHE A 40 10.29 -4.23 -11.53
N LYS A 41 9.84 -3.49 -10.53
CA LYS A 41 9.93 -2.04 -10.47
C LYS A 41 10.66 -1.63 -9.22
N PHE A 42 11.49 -0.63 -9.36
CA PHE A 42 12.22 0.00 -8.28
C PHE A 42 12.00 1.50 -8.33
N PHE A 43 11.68 2.11 -7.21
CA PHE A 43 11.42 3.53 -7.09
C PHE A 43 12.22 4.13 -5.94
N PHE A 44 12.70 5.35 -6.16
CA PHE A 44 13.44 6.12 -5.18
C PHE A 44 13.10 7.61 -5.31
N GLY A 45 13.02 8.31 -4.19
CA GLY A 45 12.82 9.75 -4.23
C GLY A 45 12.52 10.39 -2.89
N PRO A 46 12.35 11.73 -2.88
CA PRO A 46 12.02 12.48 -1.69
C PRO A 46 10.59 12.22 -1.22
N GLU A 47 10.43 12.26 0.10
CA GLU A 47 9.16 12.14 0.79
C GLU A 47 8.99 13.30 1.78
N PHE A 48 7.78 13.82 1.85
CA PHE A 48 7.36 14.83 2.82
C PHE A 48 6.18 14.30 3.61
N GLN A 49 6.25 14.42 4.93
CA GLN A 49 5.14 14.07 5.83
C GLN A 49 4.83 15.26 6.74
N LYS A 50 3.54 15.52 6.95
CA LYS A 50 3.05 16.50 7.91
C LYS A 50 2.06 15.83 8.85
N HIS A 51 2.36 15.87 10.13
CA HIS A 51 1.51 15.31 11.18
C HIS A 51 0.91 16.44 12.02
N HIS A 52 -0.42 16.41 12.15
CA HIS A 52 -1.15 17.21 13.13
C HIS A 52 -1.60 16.30 14.26
N LEU A 53 -0.98 16.41 15.41
CA LEU A 53 -1.37 15.65 16.59
C LEU A 53 -2.47 16.40 17.35
N GLN A 54 -3.54 15.71 17.75
CA GLN A 54 -4.56 16.20 18.66
C GLN A 54 -4.82 15.13 19.74
N PRO A 55 -4.56 15.40 21.03
CA PRO A 55 -3.96 16.62 21.57
C PRO A 55 -2.49 16.81 21.16
N ASP A 56 -2.03 18.06 21.16
CA ASP A 56 -0.65 18.39 20.79
C ASP A 56 0.32 17.79 21.81
N ASP A 57 1.18 16.88 21.37
CA ASP A 57 2.22 16.24 22.18
C ASP A 57 3.60 16.76 21.77
N PRO A 58 4.19 17.70 22.52
CA PRO A 58 5.51 18.25 22.21
C PRO A 58 6.65 17.23 22.23
N SER A 59 6.48 16.10 22.91
CA SER A 59 7.50 15.05 23.04
C SER A 59 7.53 14.09 21.85
N ASN A 60 6.50 14.13 20.99
CA ASN A 60 6.39 13.21 19.87
C ASN A 60 7.29 13.66 18.69
N ARG A 61 8.25 12.81 18.32
CA ARG A 61 9.19 13.06 17.22
C ARG A 61 8.53 13.24 15.85
N LEU A 62 7.29 12.82 15.70
CA LEU A 62 6.53 12.94 14.43
C LEU A 62 5.75 14.25 14.34
N ARG A 63 5.85 15.15 15.32
CA ARG A 63 5.17 16.44 15.30
C ARG A 63 5.70 17.33 14.18
N GLY A 64 4.79 17.92 13.41
CA GLY A 64 5.11 18.92 12.38
C GLY A 64 5.42 18.33 11.03
N ALA A 65 6.34 18.96 10.31
CA ALA A 65 6.76 18.59 8.97
C ALA A 65 8.08 17.85 8.99
N SER A 66 8.17 16.73 8.29
CA SER A 66 9.38 15.94 8.16
C SER A 66 9.69 15.66 6.68
N PHE A 67 10.96 15.79 6.32
CA PHE A 67 11.49 15.44 5.01
C PHE A 67 12.35 14.20 5.11
N GLY A 68 12.30 13.34 4.10
CA GLY A 68 13.09 12.13 4.03
C GLY A 68 13.18 11.56 2.63
N LEU A 69 13.68 10.34 2.57
CA LEU A 69 13.82 9.55 1.37
C LEU A 69 12.93 8.31 1.46
N ARG A 70 12.35 7.94 0.33
CA ARG A 70 11.55 6.74 0.17
C ARG A 70 12.14 5.83 -0.90
N LEU A 71 12.21 4.54 -0.57
CA LEU A 71 12.47 3.44 -1.49
C LEU A 71 11.19 2.64 -1.62
N ALA A 72 10.87 2.18 -2.83
CA ALA A 72 9.78 1.24 -3.04
C ALA A 72 10.16 0.21 -4.10
N PHE A 73 9.65 -1.00 -3.93
CA PHE A 73 9.85 -2.13 -4.82
C PHE A 73 8.50 -2.75 -5.13
N ASP A 74 8.26 -3.10 -6.40
CA ASP A 74 7.13 -3.90 -6.83
C ASP A 74 7.66 -5.09 -7.63
N LEU A 75 7.16 -6.25 -7.31
CA LEU A 75 7.37 -7.49 -8.05
C LEU A 75 6.02 -8.00 -8.53
N TRP A 76 5.95 -8.33 -9.80
CA TRP A 76 4.83 -9.01 -10.45
C TRP A 76 5.37 -10.25 -11.17
N TYR A 77 4.83 -11.41 -10.86
CA TYR A 77 5.24 -12.68 -11.44
C TYR A 77 4.02 -13.50 -11.85
N GLU A 78 3.94 -13.86 -13.11
CA GLU A 78 2.87 -14.66 -13.72
C GLU A 78 3.41 -16.05 -14.10
N PRO A 79 3.52 -17.00 -13.14
CA PRO A 79 4.05 -18.34 -13.41
C PRO A 79 3.17 -19.16 -14.38
N SER A 80 1.94 -18.78 -14.58
CA SER A 80 1.02 -19.38 -15.54
C SER A 80 -0.08 -18.38 -15.92
N PRO A 81 -0.84 -18.65 -17.02
CA PRO A 81 -1.98 -17.80 -17.40
C PRO A 81 -3.06 -17.67 -16.33
N TYR A 82 -3.09 -18.59 -15.35
CA TYR A 82 -4.12 -18.66 -14.31
C TYR A 82 -3.60 -18.29 -12.91
N SER A 83 -2.36 -17.90 -12.80
CA SER A 83 -1.78 -17.58 -11.51
C SER A 83 -0.86 -16.37 -11.58
N MET A 84 -0.87 -15.59 -10.52
CA MET A 84 0.00 -14.45 -10.36
C MET A 84 0.40 -14.30 -8.90
N VAL A 85 1.62 -13.85 -8.70
CA VAL A 85 2.13 -13.43 -7.39
C VAL A 85 2.58 -11.99 -7.51
N ALA A 86 2.09 -11.13 -6.63
CA ALA A 86 2.62 -9.77 -6.49
C ALA A 86 3.18 -9.58 -5.09
N ALA A 87 4.30 -8.88 -5.04
CA ALA A 87 4.88 -8.43 -3.79
C ALA A 87 5.28 -6.97 -3.93
N ASP A 88 5.03 -6.17 -2.92
CA ASP A 88 5.51 -4.82 -2.83
C ASP A 88 6.11 -4.54 -1.46
N ALA A 89 7.12 -3.69 -1.43
CA ALA A 89 7.73 -3.21 -0.20
C ALA A 89 8.09 -1.73 -0.32
N ALA A 90 7.99 -1.01 0.77
CA ALA A 90 8.44 0.37 0.83
C ALA A 90 9.13 0.65 2.17
N LEU A 91 10.19 1.44 2.09
CA LEU A 91 10.99 1.92 3.21
C LEU A 91 11.02 3.44 3.17
N SER A 92 10.83 4.08 4.30
CA SER A 92 10.99 5.52 4.46
C SER A 92 11.98 5.84 5.57
N SER A 93 12.82 6.84 5.35
CA SER A 93 13.70 7.36 6.38
C SER A 93 12.96 8.17 7.46
N ILE A 94 11.71 8.57 7.19
CA ILE A 94 10.89 9.30 8.16
C ILE A 94 10.28 8.27 9.12
N ALA A 95 10.60 8.40 10.41
CA ALA A 95 10.11 7.52 11.49
C ALA A 95 10.38 6.02 11.25
N THR A 96 11.45 5.69 10.52
CA THR A 96 11.80 4.31 10.18
C THR A 96 10.59 3.50 9.69
N THR A 97 9.75 4.15 8.87
CA THR A 97 8.51 3.54 8.36
C THR A 97 8.85 2.52 7.30
N ASN A 98 8.32 1.31 7.47
CA ASN A 98 8.44 0.24 6.50
C ASN A 98 7.08 -0.41 6.23
N SER A 99 6.91 -0.91 5.02
CA SER A 99 5.72 -1.67 4.64
C SER A 99 6.11 -2.77 3.67
N ALA A 100 5.43 -3.90 3.76
CA ALA A 100 5.55 -4.98 2.81
C ALA A 100 4.17 -5.61 2.60
N ARG A 101 3.91 -6.03 1.37
CA ARG A 101 2.72 -6.78 1.01
C ARG A 101 3.12 -7.92 0.08
N ILE A 102 2.54 -9.08 0.32
CA ILE A 102 2.63 -10.23 -0.56
C ILE A 102 1.20 -10.70 -0.81
N ALA A 103 0.86 -10.92 -2.06
CA ALA A 103 -0.43 -11.42 -2.44
C ALA A 103 -0.29 -12.40 -3.60
N GLY A 104 -1.09 -13.47 -3.59
CA GLY A 104 -1.16 -14.45 -4.65
C GLY A 104 -2.57 -14.53 -5.20
N TRP A 105 -2.70 -14.76 -6.49
CA TRP A 105 -3.98 -14.68 -7.18
C TRP A 105 -4.26 -15.88 -8.08
N ARG A 106 -5.54 -16.13 -8.24
CA ARG A 106 -6.06 -16.99 -9.29
C ARG A 106 -6.96 -16.17 -10.21
N VAL A 107 -6.80 -16.34 -11.50
CA VAL A 107 -7.61 -15.66 -12.52
C VAL A 107 -8.96 -16.36 -12.65
N PHE A 108 -10.04 -15.60 -12.66
CA PHE A 108 -11.35 -16.04 -13.14
C PHE A 108 -11.60 -15.37 -14.50
N GLU A 109 -11.18 -16.04 -15.56
CA GLU A 109 -11.15 -15.48 -16.91
C GLU A 109 -12.55 -15.22 -17.50
N GLU A 110 -13.55 -15.99 -17.08
CA GLU A 110 -14.91 -15.94 -17.61
C GLU A 110 -15.80 -14.89 -16.94
N MET A 111 -15.40 -14.34 -15.79
CA MET A 111 -16.16 -13.32 -15.08
C MET A 111 -15.42 -11.98 -15.11
N LEU A 112 -16.05 -10.95 -15.73
CA LEU A 112 -15.63 -9.55 -15.65
C LEU A 112 -14.24 -9.23 -16.24
N GLY A 113 -13.76 -9.95 -17.23
CA GLY A 113 -12.55 -9.55 -17.99
C GLY A 113 -11.23 -9.81 -17.27
N GLY A 114 -11.13 -10.89 -16.51
CA GLY A 114 -9.89 -11.33 -15.88
C GLY A 114 -9.68 -10.76 -14.49
N ILE A 115 -10.50 -11.18 -13.55
CA ILE A 115 -10.37 -10.84 -12.13
C ILE A 115 -9.35 -11.77 -11.45
N TYR A 116 -8.47 -11.19 -10.65
CA TYR A 116 -7.56 -11.95 -9.78
C TYR A 116 -8.10 -11.94 -8.34
N VAL A 117 -8.20 -13.11 -7.73
CA VAL A 117 -8.63 -13.29 -6.34
C VAL A 117 -7.64 -14.18 -5.60
N GLY A 118 -7.23 -13.78 -4.41
CA GLY A 118 -6.32 -14.61 -3.63
C GLY A 118 -6.06 -14.09 -2.22
N PRO A 119 -5.21 -14.80 -1.47
CA PRO A 119 -4.79 -14.36 -0.16
C PRO A 119 -3.91 -13.12 -0.24
N VAL A 120 -3.95 -12.30 0.80
CA VAL A 120 -3.05 -11.15 0.97
C VAL A 120 -2.52 -11.10 2.39
N ILE A 121 -1.21 -10.84 2.49
CA ILE A 121 -0.51 -10.57 3.75
C ILE A 121 0.08 -9.17 3.61
N GLU A 122 -0.20 -8.29 4.56
CA GLU A 122 0.35 -6.95 4.60
C GLU A 122 1.01 -6.70 5.96
N TYR A 123 2.19 -6.15 5.92
CA TYR A 123 2.92 -5.69 7.09
C TYR A 123 3.17 -4.20 6.99
N PHE A 124 3.03 -3.53 8.09
CA PHE A 124 3.38 -2.12 8.27
C PHE A 124 4.10 -1.94 9.60
N GLY A 125 5.23 -1.23 9.57
CA GLY A 125 6.00 -0.85 10.75
C GLY A 125 6.34 0.63 10.76
N SER A 126 6.31 1.26 11.92
CA SER A 126 6.71 2.64 12.12
C SER A 126 7.05 2.88 13.59
N ASP A 127 8.30 3.26 13.87
CA ASP A 127 8.78 3.77 15.17
C ASP A 127 8.26 2.98 16.39
N GLY A 128 8.44 1.64 16.35
CA GLY A 128 8.00 0.73 17.42
C GLY A 128 6.57 0.20 17.30
N TYR A 129 5.75 0.76 16.43
CA TYR A 129 4.42 0.23 16.09
C TYR A 129 4.49 -0.72 14.92
N ARG A 130 3.87 -1.89 15.04
CA ARG A 130 3.77 -2.89 13.98
C ARG A 130 2.32 -3.26 13.77
N HIS A 131 1.97 -3.54 12.52
CA HIS A 131 0.62 -3.90 12.13
C HIS A 131 0.69 -4.97 11.04
N LEU A 132 0.08 -6.12 11.31
CA LEU A 132 -0.04 -7.23 10.37
C LEU A 132 -1.50 -7.34 9.93
N ARG A 133 -1.72 -7.59 8.63
CA ARG A 133 -3.04 -7.85 8.06
C ARG A 133 -3.00 -9.14 7.26
N LEU A 134 -4.00 -9.97 7.47
CA LEU A 134 -4.24 -11.20 6.73
C LEU A 134 -5.64 -11.14 6.14
N GLY A 135 -5.78 -11.48 4.88
CA GLY A 135 -7.10 -11.40 4.24
C GLY A 135 -7.16 -11.98 2.84
N ALA A 136 -8.25 -11.69 2.18
CA ALA A 136 -8.47 -11.94 0.77
C ALA A 136 -8.42 -10.62 0.00
N TYR A 137 -7.93 -10.69 -1.22
CA TYR A 137 -7.79 -9.57 -2.14
C TYR A 137 -8.41 -9.92 -3.48
N ILE A 138 -9.09 -8.95 -4.09
CA ILE A 138 -9.63 -9.00 -5.44
C ILE A 138 -9.13 -7.79 -6.22
N THR A 139 -8.68 -7.98 -7.45
CA THR A 139 -8.15 -6.90 -8.30
C THR A 139 -8.54 -7.08 -9.75
N SER A 140 -8.19 -6.09 -10.57
CA SER A 140 -8.48 -6.04 -12.02
C SER A 140 -9.97 -5.98 -12.37
N MET A 141 -10.82 -5.59 -11.44
CA MET A 141 -12.20 -5.25 -11.77
C MET A 141 -12.20 -3.95 -12.59
N ARG A 142 -12.43 -4.04 -13.88
CA ARG A 142 -12.39 -2.89 -14.80
C ARG A 142 -13.78 -2.40 -15.11
N THR A 143 -13.97 -1.08 -15.01
CA THR A 143 -15.15 -0.38 -15.46
C THR A 143 -14.66 0.80 -16.27
N GLU A 144 -14.79 0.73 -17.60
CA GLU A 144 -14.25 1.73 -18.53
C GLU A 144 -12.74 1.97 -18.29
N ASP A 145 -12.35 3.22 -18.00
CA ASP A 145 -10.95 3.60 -17.74
C ASP A 145 -10.53 3.42 -16.27
N THR A 146 -11.38 2.82 -15.45
CA THR A 146 -11.17 2.68 -14.02
C THR A 146 -10.95 1.22 -13.64
N GLU A 147 -9.86 0.97 -12.92
CA GLU A 147 -9.54 -0.32 -12.33
C GLU A 147 -9.77 -0.27 -10.83
N TRP A 148 -10.55 -1.22 -10.33
CA TRP A 148 -10.90 -1.34 -8.92
C TRP A 148 -10.20 -2.52 -8.29
N SER A 149 -9.84 -2.38 -7.03
CA SER A 149 -9.39 -3.49 -6.21
C SER A 149 -9.90 -3.36 -4.78
N ALA A 150 -10.16 -4.50 -4.16
CA ALA A 150 -10.65 -4.56 -2.78
C ALA A 150 -9.85 -5.60 -1.99
N ALA A 151 -9.71 -5.38 -0.70
CA ALA A 151 -9.18 -6.37 0.24
C ALA A 151 -9.97 -6.33 1.53
N ALA A 152 -10.24 -7.48 2.11
CA ALA A 152 -10.90 -7.62 3.40
C ALA A 152 -10.26 -8.74 4.21
N GLY A 153 -10.26 -8.60 5.53
CA GLY A 153 -9.67 -9.60 6.40
C GLY A 153 -9.55 -9.12 7.84
N TRP A 154 -8.52 -9.61 8.49
CA TRP A 154 -8.25 -9.34 9.89
C TRP A 154 -6.89 -8.65 10.05
N ALA A 155 -6.87 -7.66 10.92
CA ALA A 155 -5.69 -6.86 11.24
C ALA A 155 -5.34 -7.02 12.71
N GLN A 156 -4.04 -7.13 13.03
CA GLN A 156 -3.53 -7.18 14.40
C GLN A 156 -2.35 -6.22 14.55
N ASP A 157 -2.32 -5.48 15.65
CA ASP A 157 -1.23 -4.58 15.96
C ASP A 157 -0.28 -5.12 17.04
N SER A 158 0.85 -4.43 17.26
CA SER A 158 1.85 -4.79 18.27
C SER A 158 1.38 -4.62 19.71
N GLN A 159 0.20 -4.04 19.94
CA GLN A 159 -0.45 -3.90 21.24
C GLN A 159 -1.48 -5.01 21.48
N GLY A 160 -1.55 -6.01 20.59
CA GLY A 160 -2.47 -7.13 20.71
C GLY A 160 -3.91 -6.81 20.31
N ARG A 161 -4.18 -5.62 19.79
CA ARG A 161 -5.52 -5.25 19.32
C ARG A 161 -5.76 -5.85 17.94
N ALA A 162 -6.91 -6.49 17.78
CA ALA A 162 -7.31 -7.11 16.54
C ALA A 162 -8.65 -6.52 16.06
N SER A 163 -8.80 -6.34 14.76
CA SER A 163 -10.01 -5.80 14.13
C SER A 163 -10.19 -6.27 12.69
N PRO A 164 -11.42 -6.39 12.19
CA PRO A 164 -11.63 -6.55 10.77
C PRO A 164 -11.19 -5.30 10.02
N TYR A 165 -10.76 -5.48 8.77
CA TYR A 165 -10.47 -4.38 7.87
C TYR A 165 -11.11 -4.58 6.50
N LEU A 166 -11.42 -3.45 5.87
CA LEU A 166 -11.82 -3.36 4.47
C LEU A 166 -10.99 -2.28 3.81
N ARG A 167 -10.47 -2.57 2.62
CA ARG A 167 -9.75 -1.61 1.79
C ARG A 167 -10.32 -1.62 0.37
N LEU A 168 -10.56 -0.45 -0.17
CA LEU A 168 -10.93 -0.24 -1.56
C LEU A 168 -9.88 0.67 -2.20
N ASN A 169 -9.44 0.32 -3.41
CA ASN A 169 -8.56 1.16 -4.21
C ASN A 169 -9.17 1.34 -5.60
N MET A 170 -8.89 2.48 -6.19
CA MET A 170 -9.31 2.85 -7.52
C MET A 170 -8.11 3.43 -8.26
N LEU A 171 -7.86 2.94 -9.46
CA LEU A 171 -6.86 3.46 -10.38
C LEU A 171 -7.57 3.92 -11.65
N LYS A 172 -7.51 5.21 -11.94
CA LYS A 172 -7.98 5.75 -13.22
C LYS A 172 -6.81 5.83 -14.19
N ARG A 173 -7.00 5.29 -15.38
CA ARG A 173 -6.06 5.43 -16.50
C ARG A 173 -6.41 6.71 -17.26
N LEU A 174 -5.43 7.54 -17.48
CA LEU A 174 -5.53 8.79 -18.27
C LEU A 174 -5.07 8.53 -19.69
#